data_2901180b48c93100d763770eae98301e
#
_entry.id   2901180b48c93100d763770eae98301e
#
_cell.length_a   1.000
_cell.length_b   1.000
_cell.length_c   1.000
_cell.angle_alpha   90.00
_cell.angle_beta   90.00
_cell.angle_gamma   90.00
#
_symmetry.space_group_name_H-M   'P 1'
#
loop_
_entity.id
_entity.type
_entity.pdbx_description
1 polymer ?
#
loop_
_entity_poly.entity_id
_entity_poly.type
_entity_poly.pdbx_seq_one_letter_code
_entity_poly.pdbx_strand_id
1 'polypeptide(L)'
;LFPYTTLFRSFNKDESFTQGIDEDSNFTDYVGRIYAAPADYLDLTYRFRLDKDTFDINYSELGTSFGPSMLRGYISYIYLQRNDSAAYAYDARERKELYTSLTAKLTRDWSLTIYNRQDLAPKGGSIEHGAEIIYEDECLKLITDIHRYHSNDPEYEGNYEFSVSFLLKTLGGFGSK
;
A
#
# COMPACT_ATOMS: atom_id res chain seq x y z
N LEU A 1 10.06 -24.02 -5.57
CA LEU A 1 9.45 -22.77 -5.10
C LEU A 1 9.31 -22.86 -3.58
N PHE A 2 10.10 -22.08 -2.86
CA PHE A 2 10.05 -22.09 -1.39
C PHE A 2 9.31 -20.82 -0.92
N PRO A 3 8.28 -20.94 -0.10
CA PRO A 3 7.67 -19.78 0.56
C PRO A 3 8.69 -19.19 1.54
N TYR A 4 9.00 -17.90 1.39
CA TYR A 4 9.81 -17.19 2.36
C TYR A 4 8.89 -16.58 3.42
N THR A 5 9.06 -17.03 4.66
CA THR A 5 8.36 -16.45 5.81
C THR A 5 9.39 -15.66 6.62
N THR A 6 9.16 -14.37 6.77
CA THR A 6 10.01 -13.52 7.61
C THR A 6 9.17 -13.01 8.78
N LEU A 7 9.55 -13.42 10.00
CA LEU A 7 8.93 -12.97 11.24
C LEU A 7 9.90 -11.98 11.92
N PHE A 8 9.44 -10.76 12.15
CA PHE A 8 10.21 -9.75 12.87
C PHE A 8 9.56 -9.48 14.22
N ARG A 9 10.39 -9.45 15.27
CA ARG A 9 10.03 -8.94 16.59
C ARG A 9 10.90 -7.72 16.86
N SER A 10 10.29 -6.56 17.01
CA SER A 10 11.00 -5.34 17.41
C SER A 10 11.14 -5.28 18.92
N PHE A 11 12.35 -4.97 19.42
CA PHE A 11 12.66 -4.83 20.83
C PHE A 11 13.00 -3.38 21.22
N ASN A 12 12.92 -2.44 20.29
CA ASN A 12 13.31 -1.05 20.54
C ASN A 12 12.10 -0.10 20.47
N LYS A 13 12.07 0.80 21.42
CA LYS A 13 11.14 1.92 21.52
C LYS A 13 11.59 3.02 20.55
N ASP A 14 11.37 2.79 19.24
CA ASP A 14 11.57 3.83 18.23
C ASP A 14 10.28 4.63 18.08
N GLU A 15 10.34 5.92 18.34
CA GLU A 15 9.20 6.86 18.35
C GLU A 15 8.50 7.01 16.98
N SER A 16 9.01 6.38 15.93
CA SER A 16 8.46 6.45 14.56
C SER A 16 7.29 5.50 14.29
N PHE A 17 6.96 4.58 15.22
CA PHE A 17 5.84 3.63 15.12
C PHE A 17 4.79 3.86 16.21
N THR A 18 4.29 5.09 16.33
CA THR A 18 3.42 5.51 17.44
C THR A 18 1.95 5.07 17.37
N GLN A 19 1.56 4.15 16.51
CA GLN A 19 0.20 3.59 16.53
C GLN A 19 0.22 2.15 17.05
N GLY A 20 -0.15 1.96 18.34
CA GLY A 20 -0.38 0.66 18.96
C GLY A 20 0.72 0.20 19.90
N ILE A 21 1.51 1.11 20.48
CA ILE A 21 2.46 0.80 21.55
C ILE A 21 1.80 1.18 22.88
N ASP A 22 1.57 0.20 23.73
CA ASP A 22 1.27 0.39 25.14
C ASP A 22 2.51 1.00 25.81
N GLU A 23 2.41 2.18 26.41
CA GLU A 23 3.55 2.90 27.01
C GLU A 23 4.25 2.12 28.14
N ASP A 24 3.63 1.09 28.69
CA ASP A 24 4.14 0.30 29.81
C ASP A 24 4.80 -1.03 29.43
N SER A 25 4.83 -1.42 28.14
CA SER A 25 5.40 -2.71 27.75
C SER A 25 6.66 -2.58 26.89
N ASN A 26 7.71 -3.31 27.26
CA ASN A 26 8.95 -3.41 26.48
C ASN A 26 8.82 -4.26 25.22
N PHE A 27 7.61 -4.70 24.85
CA PHE A 27 7.35 -5.58 23.71
C PHE A 27 6.27 -5.01 22.81
N THR A 28 6.52 -5.04 21.50
CA THR A 28 5.57 -4.67 20.45
C THR A 28 4.81 -5.89 19.94
N ASP A 29 3.73 -5.65 19.18
CA ASP A 29 2.99 -6.67 18.46
C ASP A 29 3.88 -7.57 17.59
N TYR A 30 3.42 -8.79 17.32
CA TYR A 30 4.10 -9.69 16.37
C TYR A 30 3.75 -9.27 14.93
N VAL A 31 4.78 -9.01 14.13
CA VAL A 31 4.63 -8.65 12.72
C VAL A 31 5.19 -9.78 11.85
N GLY A 32 4.43 -10.19 10.85
CA GLY A 32 4.85 -11.25 9.93
C GLY A 32 4.53 -10.94 8.47
N ARG A 33 5.32 -11.55 7.58
CA ARG A 33 5.12 -11.52 6.13
C ARG A 33 5.36 -12.91 5.56
N ILE A 34 4.42 -13.35 4.73
CA ILE A 34 4.53 -14.58 3.94
C ILE A 34 4.56 -14.17 2.46
N TYR A 35 5.51 -14.66 1.72
CA TYR A 35 5.60 -14.46 0.28
C TYR A 35 5.66 -15.80 -0.44
N ALA A 36 4.92 -15.94 -1.52
CA ALA A 36 4.92 -17.10 -2.39
C ALA A 36 4.83 -16.66 -3.85
N ALA A 37 5.67 -17.23 -4.70
CA ALA A 37 5.64 -17.04 -6.15
C ALA A 37 5.49 -18.42 -6.82
N PRO A 38 4.26 -18.97 -6.90
CA PRO A 38 4.02 -20.29 -7.45
C PRO A 38 4.27 -20.37 -8.95
N ALA A 39 4.26 -19.24 -9.66
CA ALA A 39 4.56 -19.15 -11.08
C ALA A 39 5.15 -17.77 -11.42
N ASP A 40 5.82 -17.64 -12.56
CA ASP A 40 6.44 -16.38 -13.01
C ASP A 40 5.41 -15.25 -13.25
N TYR A 41 4.16 -15.63 -13.42
CA TYR A 41 3.05 -14.72 -13.64
C TYR A 41 2.14 -14.53 -12.40
N LEU A 42 2.53 -15.08 -11.24
CA LEU A 42 1.71 -15.04 -10.03
C LEU A 42 2.56 -14.88 -8.77
N ASP A 43 2.36 -13.80 -8.04
CA ASP A 43 2.95 -13.52 -6.74
C ASP A 43 1.85 -13.34 -5.70
N LEU A 44 2.07 -13.88 -4.52
CA LEU A 44 1.21 -13.73 -3.35
C LEU A 44 2.01 -13.15 -2.19
N THR A 45 1.48 -12.16 -1.53
CA THR A 45 2.07 -11.60 -0.30
C THR A 45 0.98 -11.50 0.76
N TYR A 46 1.23 -12.06 1.93
CA TYR A 46 0.38 -11.90 3.09
C TYR A 46 1.19 -11.23 4.21
N ARG A 47 0.71 -10.10 4.72
CA ARG A 47 1.27 -9.38 5.85
C ARG A 47 0.27 -9.37 6.97
N PHE A 48 0.73 -9.50 8.20
CA PHE A 48 -0.13 -9.47 9.37
C PHE A 48 0.57 -8.88 10.57
N ARG A 49 -0.24 -8.35 11.49
CA ARG A 49 0.17 -7.93 12.82
C ARG A 49 -0.80 -8.54 13.83
N LEU A 50 -0.23 -9.25 14.79
CA LEU A 50 -0.95 -9.88 15.89
C LEU A 50 -0.66 -9.13 17.18
N ASP A 51 -1.69 -8.93 17.98
CA ASP A 51 -1.56 -8.43 19.33
C ASP A 51 -0.62 -9.31 20.14
N LYS A 52 0.22 -8.69 20.97
CA LYS A 52 1.23 -9.40 21.78
C LYS A 52 0.64 -10.26 22.90
N ASP A 53 -0.54 -9.90 23.40
CA ASP A 53 -1.16 -10.51 24.58
C ASP A 53 -2.30 -11.47 24.19
N THR A 54 -3.16 -11.07 23.23
CA THR A 54 -4.34 -11.83 22.81
C THR A 54 -4.11 -12.66 21.55
N PHE A 55 -3.07 -12.35 20.75
CA PHE A 55 -2.83 -12.90 19.40
C PHE A 55 -3.94 -12.57 18.39
N ASP A 56 -4.79 -11.60 18.68
CA ASP A 56 -5.79 -11.12 17.74
C ASP A 56 -5.12 -10.44 16.54
N ILE A 57 -5.76 -10.55 15.37
CA ILE A 57 -5.27 -9.93 14.14
C ILE A 57 -5.65 -8.45 14.15
N ASN A 58 -4.70 -7.56 14.47
CA ASN A 58 -4.88 -6.12 14.43
C ASN A 58 -4.76 -5.54 13.02
N TYR A 59 -3.97 -6.19 12.17
CA TYR A 59 -3.77 -5.84 10.77
C TYR A 59 -3.57 -7.08 9.92
N SER A 60 -4.19 -7.12 8.76
CA SER A 60 -3.87 -8.10 7.73
C SER A 60 -3.96 -7.47 6.33
N GLU A 61 -3.05 -7.85 5.46
CA GLU A 61 -3.01 -7.46 4.05
C GLU A 61 -2.72 -8.68 3.21
N LEU A 62 -3.61 -8.98 2.28
CA LEU A 62 -3.40 -9.99 1.25
C LEU A 62 -3.25 -9.30 -0.10
N GLY A 63 -2.05 -9.36 -0.67
CA GLY A 63 -1.74 -8.83 -1.99
C GLY A 63 -1.44 -9.94 -2.98
N THR A 64 -1.86 -9.77 -4.22
CA THR A 64 -1.52 -10.66 -5.33
C THR A 64 -1.22 -9.86 -6.59
N SER A 65 -0.11 -10.20 -7.24
CA SER A 65 0.19 -9.74 -8.60
C SER A 65 0.01 -10.90 -9.57
N PHE A 66 -0.59 -10.64 -10.71
CA PHE A 66 -0.85 -11.68 -11.71
C PHE A 66 -0.75 -11.13 -13.13
N GLY A 67 -0.51 -12.02 -14.07
CA GLY A 67 -0.40 -11.71 -15.50
C GLY A 67 1.04 -11.67 -16.03
N PRO A 68 1.19 -11.66 -17.35
CA PRO A 68 2.50 -11.60 -18.01
C PRO A 68 3.17 -10.24 -17.79
N SER A 69 4.47 -10.15 -18.09
CA SER A 69 5.27 -8.93 -17.90
C SER A 69 4.77 -7.72 -18.69
N MET A 70 4.01 -7.94 -19.79
CA MET A 70 3.42 -6.86 -20.59
C MET A 70 2.11 -6.32 -20.03
N LEU A 71 1.38 -7.12 -19.25
CA LEU A 71 0.10 -6.75 -18.66
C LEU A 71 -0.01 -7.36 -17.26
N ARG A 72 0.26 -6.57 -16.24
CA ARG A 72 0.29 -7.01 -14.83
C ARG A 72 -0.86 -6.42 -14.05
N GLY A 73 -1.71 -7.30 -13.50
CA GLY A 73 -2.72 -6.93 -12.53
C GLY A 73 -2.17 -7.03 -11.10
N TYR A 74 -2.65 -6.17 -10.21
CA TYR A 74 -2.40 -6.25 -8.77
C TYR A 74 -3.70 -6.01 -8.01
N ILE A 75 -3.96 -6.85 -7.02
CA ILE A 75 -5.10 -6.71 -6.10
C ILE A 75 -4.56 -6.84 -4.68
N SER A 76 -4.94 -5.92 -3.80
CA SER A 76 -4.62 -5.99 -2.39
C SER A 76 -5.86 -5.72 -1.56
N TYR A 77 -6.12 -6.59 -0.58
CA TYR A 77 -7.15 -6.40 0.43
C TYR A 77 -6.49 -6.12 1.78
N ILE A 78 -6.88 -5.01 2.40
CA ILE A 78 -6.36 -4.55 3.68
C ILE A 78 -7.49 -4.60 4.70
N TYR A 79 -7.19 -5.22 5.85
CA TYR A 79 -8.03 -5.22 7.03
C TYR A 79 -7.26 -4.60 8.20
N LEU A 80 -7.84 -3.59 8.82
CA LEU A 80 -7.33 -2.97 10.04
C LEU A 80 -8.44 -3.00 11.09
N GLN A 81 -8.16 -3.69 12.21
CA GLN A 81 -9.07 -3.75 13.33
C GLN A 81 -9.11 -2.40 14.06
N ARG A 82 -10.28 -2.04 14.53
CA ARG A 82 -10.46 -0.87 15.40
C ARG A 82 -9.67 -1.04 16.69
N ASN A 83 -8.85 -0.07 17.02
CA ASN A 83 -8.15 -0.01 18.29
C ASN A 83 -8.87 0.98 19.22
N ASP A 84 -9.67 0.49 20.16
CA ASP A 84 -10.44 1.34 21.10
C ASP A 84 -9.54 2.09 22.11
N SER A 85 -8.26 1.73 22.20
CA SER A 85 -7.29 2.32 23.15
C SER A 85 -6.67 3.63 22.66
N ALA A 86 -6.85 4.01 21.41
CA ALA A 86 -6.31 5.27 20.89
C ALA A 86 -7.24 6.44 21.25
N ALA A 87 -7.05 7.03 22.42
CA ALA A 87 -7.82 8.18 22.92
C ALA A 87 -7.77 9.44 22.03
N TYR A 88 -6.99 9.42 20.94
CA TYR A 88 -6.80 10.52 20.00
C TYR A 88 -7.06 10.12 18.53
N ALA A 89 -7.61 8.92 18.27
CA ALA A 89 -7.86 8.49 16.90
C ALA A 89 -9.10 9.20 16.34
N TYR A 90 -8.88 10.23 15.55
CA TYR A 90 -9.92 10.89 14.74
C TYR A 90 -10.61 9.91 13.77
N ASP A 91 -10.09 8.70 13.62
CA ASP A 91 -10.61 7.64 12.77
C ASP A 91 -10.49 6.24 13.43
N ALA A 92 -11.22 6.06 14.53
CA ALA A 92 -11.27 4.78 15.26
C ALA A 92 -12.19 3.73 14.58
N ARG A 93 -12.33 3.73 13.25
CA ARG A 93 -13.20 2.81 12.52
C ARG A 93 -12.43 1.58 12.06
N GLU A 94 -13.10 0.44 12.09
CA GLU A 94 -12.67 -0.73 11.33
C GLU A 94 -12.50 -0.34 9.85
N ARG A 95 -11.33 -0.59 9.29
CA ARG A 95 -10.99 -0.20 7.92
C ARG A 95 -10.83 -1.45 7.06
N LYS A 96 -11.60 -1.53 6.00
CA LYS A 96 -11.56 -2.59 4.99
C LYS A 96 -11.37 -1.95 3.64
N GLU A 97 -10.21 -2.11 3.04
CA GLU A 97 -9.91 -1.49 1.76
C GLU A 97 -9.53 -2.52 0.71
N LEU A 98 -9.98 -2.27 -0.49
CA LEU A 98 -9.58 -2.99 -1.69
C LEU A 98 -8.82 -2.04 -2.61
N TYR A 99 -7.57 -2.36 -2.87
CA TYR A 99 -6.77 -1.70 -3.90
C TYR A 99 -6.64 -2.62 -5.11
N THR A 100 -6.85 -2.07 -6.29
CA THR A 100 -6.69 -2.76 -7.57
C THR A 100 -5.90 -1.90 -8.52
N SER A 101 -4.98 -2.49 -9.28
CA SER A 101 -4.30 -1.81 -10.37
C SER A 101 -4.04 -2.73 -11.55
N LEU A 102 -3.92 -2.12 -12.72
CA LEU A 102 -3.56 -2.80 -13.96
C LEU A 102 -2.47 -1.98 -14.65
N THR A 103 -1.30 -2.59 -14.82
CA THR A 103 -0.16 -1.98 -15.49
C THR A 103 0.05 -2.65 -16.83
N ALA A 104 0.07 -1.85 -17.90
CA ALA A 104 0.37 -2.28 -19.27
C ALA A 104 1.68 -1.64 -19.75
N LYS A 105 2.60 -2.45 -20.28
CA LYS A 105 3.76 -1.96 -21.05
C LYS A 105 3.30 -1.69 -22.47
N LEU A 106 3.18 -0.42 -22.83
CA LEU A 106 2.72 0.01 -24.15
C LEU A 106 3.82 -0.13 -25.20
N THR A 107 5.05 0.19 -24.81
CA THR A 107 6.25 0.01 -25.61
C THR A 107 7.42 -0.40 -24.69
N ARG A 108 8.64 -0.43 -25.21
CA ARG A 108 9.86 -0.65 -24.42
C ARG A 108 10.02 0.39 -23.31
N ASP A 109 9.68 1.64 -23.60
CA ASP A 109 9.99 2.79 -22.76
C ASP A 109 8.73 3.40 -22.10
N TRP A 110 7.54 3.00 -22.53
CA TRP A 110 6.27 3.51 -22.02
C TRP A 110 5.47 2.46 -21.28
N SER A 111 4.97 2.82 -20.11
CA SER A 111 3.98 2.04 -19.36
C SER A 111 2.83 2.90 -18.88
N LEU A 112 1.66 2.29 -18.76
CA LEU A 112 0.43 2.88 -18.25
C LEU A 112 -0.05 2.02 -17.07
N THR A 113 -0.35 2.65 -15.95
CA THR A 113 -1.03 2.03 -14.82
C THR A 113 -2.35 2.73 -14.57
N ILE A 114 -3.42 1.98 -14.45
CA ILE A 114 -4.70 2.46 -13.91
C ILE A 114 -4.91 1.82 -12.55
N TYR A 115 -5.45 2.57 -11.59
CA TYR A 115 -5.65 2.07 -10.25
C TYR A 115 -6.92 2.60 -9.61
N ASN A 116 -7.41 1.84 -8.64
CA ASN A 116 -8.59 2.19 -7.87
C ASN A 116 -8.43 1.66 -6.43
N ARG A 117 -8.89 2.46 -5.47
CA ARG A 117 -8.91 2.15 -4.04
C ARG A 117 -10.31 2.38 -3.52
N GLN A 118 -10.86 1.38 -2.85
CA GLN A 118 -12.22 1.39 -2.32
C GLN A 118 -12.24 1.07 -0.84
N ASP A 119 -13.06 1.78 -0.09
CA ASP A 119 -13.46 1.40 1.27
C ASP A 119 -14.65 0.46 1.17
N LEU A 120 -14.50 -0.75 1.72
CA LEU A 120 -15.52 -1.81 1.74
C LEU A 120 -16.38 -1.78 3.01
N ALA A 121 -16.19 -0.79 3.89
CA ALA A 121 -17.02 -0.63 5.08
C ALA A 121 -18.48 -0.29 4.71
N PRO A 122 -19.46 -0.60 5.58
CA PRO A 122 -20.84 -0.15 5.41
C PRO A 122 -20.89 1.39 5.34
N LYS A 123 -21.24 1.98 4.25
CA LYS A 123 -21.14 3.41 3.87
C LYS A 123 -19.77 3.84 3.34
N GLY A 124 -18.90 2.88 3.04
CA GLY A 124 -17.67 3.12 2.28
C GLY A 124 -17.98 3.56 0.84
N GLY A 125 -16.97 3.54 0.00
CA GLY A 125 -17.08 3.94 -1.40
C GLY A 125 -15.71 4.06 -2.04
N SER A 126 -15.65 4.72 -3.19
CA SER A 126 -14.37 5.01 -3.82
C SER A 126 -13.57 5.98 -2.94
N ILE A 127 -12.33 5.61 -2.59
CA ILE A 127 -11.39 6.48 -1.89
C ILE A 127 -10.59 7.26 -2.93
N GLU A 128 -10.07 6.56 -3.92
CA GLU A 128 -9.16 7.11 -4.90
C GLU A 128 -9.23 6.29 -6.20
N HIS A 129 -9.15 6.96 -7.32
CA HIS A 129 -8.84 6.32 -8.59
C HIS A 129 -7.99 7.24 -9.46
N GLY A 130 -7.15 6.63 -10.28
CA GLY A 130 -6.24 7.41 -11.10
C GLY A 130 -5.59 6.60 -12.20
N ALA A 131 -4.74 7.32 -12.93
CA ALA A 131 -3.90 6.75 -13.98
C ALA A 131 -2.52 7.39 -13.94
N GLU A 132 -1.50 6.56 -14.10
CA GLU A 132 -0.10 6.94 -14.15
C GLU A 132 0.48 6.52 -15.50
N ILE A 133 1.17 7.44 -16.16
CA ILE A 133 1.95 7.16 -17.36
C ILE A 133 3.43 7.36 -17.01
N ILE A 134 4.23 6.35 -17.27
CA ILE A 134 5.68 6.40 -17.09
C ILE A 134 6.36 6.26 -18.45
N TYR A 135 7.23 7.22 -18.73
CA TYR A 135 8.28 7.10 -19.73
C TYR A 135 9.60 6.87 -19.05
N GLU A 136 10.34 5.85 -19.46
CA GLU A 136 11.63 5.51 -18.86
C GLU A 136 12.60 5.00 -19.92
N ASP A 137 13.69 5.75 -20.14
CA ASP A 137 14.82 5.37 -20.99
C ASP A 137 16.13 5.27 -20.16
N GLU A 138 17.29 5.22 -20.82
CA GLU A 138 18.58 5.11 -20.16
C GLU A 138 18.95 6.37 -19.35
N CYS A 139 18.45 7.53 -19.72
CA CYS A 139 18.85 8.83 -19.20
C CYS A 139 17.78 9.52 -18.36
N LEU A 140 16.52 9.28 -18.66
CA LEU A 140 15.38 10.00 -18.11
C LEU A 140 14.28 9.04 -17.66
N LYS A 141 13.66 9.35 -16.51
CA LYS A 141 12.36 8.82 -16.12
C LYS A 141 11.39 9.96 -15.92
N LEU A 142 10.28 9.95 -16.65
CA LEU A 142 9.17 10.88 -16.52
C LEU A 142 7.96 10.12 -16.00
N ILE A 143 7.35 10.64 -14.95
CA ILE A 143 6.14 10.10 -14.33
C ILE A 143 5.07 11.17 -14.40
N THR A 144 3.95 10.85 -14.99
CA THR A 144 2.76 11.70 -15.02
C THR A 144 1.61 10.94 -14.40
N ASP A 145 1.02 11.51 -13.37
CA ASP A 145 -0.10 10.93 -12.63
C ASP A 145 -1.28 11.90 -12.62
N ILE A 146 -2.47 11.35 -12.79
CA ILE A 146 -3.74 12.02 -12.58
C ILE A 146 -4.62 11.14 -11.71
N HIS A 147 -5.08 11.69 -10.60
CA HIS A 147 -5.97 10.96 -9.71
C HIS A 147 -7.06 11.84 -9.13
N ARG A 148 -8.11 11.19 -8.64
CA ARG A 148 -9.21 11.82 -7.93
C ARG A 148 -9.38 11.15 -6.58
N TYR A 149 -9.29 11.95 -5.52
CA TYR A 149 -9.71 11.55 -4.19
C TYR A 149 -11.20 11.79 -4.03
N HIS A 150 -11.87 10.86 -3.34
CA HIS A 150 -13.26 11.01 -2.94
C HIS A 150 -13.29 11.27 -1.43
N SER A 151 -13.88 12.38 -1.03
CA SER A 151 -14.17 12.66 0.37
C SER A 151 -15.59 12.24 0.68
N ASN A 152 -15.78 11.59 1.84
CA ASN A 152 -17.12 11.35 2.39
C ASN A 152 -17.69 12.59 3.07
N ASP A 153 -16.98 13.71 3.05
CA ASP A 153 -17.46 14.99 3.57
C ASP A 153 -18.29 15.71 2.50
N PRO A 154 -19.57 16.02 2.77
CA PRO A 154 -20.44 16.70 1.83
C PRO A 154 -19.95 18.11 1.41
N GLU A 155 -19.07 18.73 2.20
CA GLU A 155 -18.47 20.04 1.89
C GLU A 155 -17.22 19.94 0.99
N TYR A 156 -16.66 18.75 0.82
CA TYR A 156 -15.47 18.51 -0.01
C TYR A 156 -15.82 17.60 -1.18
N GLU A 157 -16.20 18.17 -2.31
CA GLU A 157 -16.20 17.45 -3.58
C GLU A 157 -14.76 17.07 -3.92
N GLY A 158 -14.51 15.75 -4.09
CA GLY A 158 -13.17 15.24 -4.39
C GLY A 158 -12.55 15.93 -5.61
N ASN A 159 -11.36 16.45 -5.43
CA ASN A 159 -10.63 17.17 -6.47
C ASN A 159 -9.80 16.22 -7.32
N TYR A 160 -9.60 16.60 -8.59
CA TYR A 160 -8.58 16.00 -9.43
C TYR A 160 -7.23 16.62 -9.09
N GLU A 161 -6.24 15.75 -8.89
CA GLU A 161 -4.84 16.16 -8.74
C GLU A 161 -4.05 15.67 -9.95
N PHE A 162 -3.15 16.51 -10.42
CA PHE A 162 -2.26 16.21 -11.53
C PHE A 162 -0.83 16.46 -11.09
N SER A 163 0.04 15.49 -11.28
CA SER A 163 1.45 15.62 -10.96
C SER A 163 2.34 15.18 -12.13
N VAL A 164 3.47 15.86 -12.27
CA VAL A 164 4.52 15.48 -13.21
C VAL A 164 5.85 15.47 -12.44
N SER A 165 6.55 14.36 -12.50
CA SER A 165 7.85 14.19 -11.89
C SER A 165 8.86 13.70 -12.94
N PHE A 166 10.06 14.19 -12.88
CA PHE A 166 11.15 13.73 -13.75
C PHE A 166 12.42 13.44 -12.95
N LEU A 167 13.12 12.38 -13.33
CA LEU A 167 14.37 11.95 -12.75
C LEU A 167 15.41 11.80 -13.87
N LEU A 168 16.52 12.54 -13.76
CA LEU A 168 17.67 12.40 -14.64
C LEU A 168 18.62 11.34 -14.06
N LYS A 169 18.69 10.17 -14.68
CA LYS A 169 19.46 9.01 -14.17
C LYS A 169 20.97 9.24 -14.22
N THR A 170 21.43 10.06 -15.16
CA THR A 170 22.87 10.32 -15.38
C THR A 170 23.51 11.30 -14.41
N LEU A 171 22.71 12.11 -13.69
CA LEU A 171 23.21 13.14 -12.78
C LEU A 171 23.36 12.67 -11.31
N GLY A 172 23.09 11.39 -11.03
CA GLY A 172 23.03 10.90 -9.65
C GLY A 172 21.90 11.58 -8.87
N GLY A 173 21.26 10.85 -7.96
CA GLY A 173 20.19 11.43 -7.18
C GLY A 173 20.68 12.58 -6.31
N PHE A 174 20.33 13.81 -6.63
CA PHE A 174 20.37 14.93 -5.70
C PHE A 174 19.20 14.75 -4.72
N GLY A 175 19.39 13.89 -3.72
CA GLY A 175 18.51 13.80 -2.59
C GLY A 175 18.90 14.84 -1.55
N SER A 176 18.07 15.84 -1.31
CA SER A 176 18.14 16.57 -0.05
C SER A 176 17.75 15.60 1.07
N LYS A 177 18.62 15.49 2.08
CA LYS A 177 18.33 14.83 3.35
C LYS A 177 17.31 15.62 4.14
#